data_2240c8f81685a55329a91fa550300ad0
#
_entry.id   2240c8f81685a55329a91fa550300ad0
#
_cell.length_a   1.000
_cell.length_b   1.000
_cell.length_c   1.000
_cell.angle_alpha   90.00
_cell.angle_beta   90.00
_cell.angle_gamma   90.00
#
_symmetry.space_group_name_H-M   'P 1'
#
loop_
_entity.id
_entity.type
_entity.pdbx_description
1 polymer ?
#
loop_
_entity_poly.entity_id
_entity_poly.type
_entity_poly.pdbx_seq_one_letter_code
_entity_poly.pdbx_strand_id
1 'polypeptide(L)'
;ALCLSAAEERLTARSRKEKGGPPDVKKYTLKRILASLFTLLAILLVLFILMQLMPGSPFNDEKLTPDMRAALYAKYGLDQPIYIQFFRYVGNMLRGDLGVSYNISKNTPISQLIQSRLPISIQVGGMAVTLGAIAGLVLGILAALKRDTVVDSIATIISVIGVSVPSYVFALALSYTFGFKFRWFPMLFSAKDIFGSSVLPSISLSMFTMASIARFTRSEMIEVLDSDYMLLAVLGPGMNSYTYSGQDLSQKNFAPRVPGIEQFGILDGSEKMSTTTGTKVTNAYQEKDKLDVYYWFGSDLYGRDIWTRTWEGARVSLIIAVAAAIIDMVIGMSYGLISGYFG
;
A
#
# COMPACT_ATOMS: atom_id res chain seq x y z
N ALA A 1 -32.63 -37.13 -13.28
CA ALA A 1 -31.43 -37.98 -13.07
C ALA A 1 -30.13 -37.25 -13.49
N LEU A 2 -30.09 -36.60 -14.65
CA LEU A 2 -28.87 -35.90 -15.15
C LEU A 2 -28.47 -34.67 -14.33
N CYS A 3 -29.41 -33.90 -13.76
CA CYS A 3 -29.10 -32.73 -12.93
C CYS A 3 -28.54 -33.11 -11.54
N LEU A 4 -28.94 -34.23 -10.97
CA LEU A 4 -28.40 -34.72 -9.69
C LEU A 4 -26.99 -35.24 -9.81
N SER A 5 -26.67 -35.93 -10.90
CA SER A 5 -25.29 -36.40 -11.21
C SER A 5 -24.29 -35.25 -11.38
N ALA A 6 -24.70 -34.20 -12.09
CA ALA A 6 -23.84 -33.00 -12.27
C ALA A 6 -23.63 -32.18 -10.96
N ALA A 7 -24.59 -32.22 -10.04
CA ALA A 7 -24.46 -31.61 -8.72
C ALA A 7 -23.54 -32.42 -7.81
N GLU A 8 -23.64 -33.75 -7.83
CA GLU A 8 -22.73 -34.64 -7.11
C GLU A 8 -21.29 -34.55 -7.61
N GLU A 9 -21.06 -34.47 -8.95
CA GLU A 9 -19.72 -34.24 -9.50
C GLU A 9 -19.13 -32.92 -9.08
N ARG A 10 -19.90 -31.84 -9.02
CA ARG A 10 -19.43 -30.53 -8.53
C ARG A 10 -19.12 -30.55 -7.02
N LEU A 11 -19.91 -31.25 -6.22
CA LEU A 11 -19.68 -31.42 -4.79
C LEU A 11 -18.46 -32.28 -4.51
N THR A 12 -18.24 -33.35 -5.28
CA THR A 12 -17.06 -34.21 -5.14
C THR A 12 -15.80 -33.52 -5.65
N ALA A 13 -15.86 -32.71 -6.72
CA ALA A 13 -14.76 -31.88 -7.19
C ALA A 13 -14.40 -30.78 -6.20
N ARG A 14 -15.39 -30.18 -5.53
CA ARG A 14 -15.18 -29.18 -4.47
C ARG A 14 -14.55 -29.80 -3.22
N SER A 15 -15.04 -30.97 -2.79
CA SER A 15 -14.47 -31.75 -1.68
C SER A 15 -13.07 -32.26 -1.96
N ARG A 16 -12.71 -32.60 -3.21
CA ARG A 16 -11.32 -32.91 -3.60
C ARG A 16 -10.39 -31.70 -3.53
N LYS A 17 -10.89 -30.49 -3.82
CA LYS A 17 -10.12 -29.25 -3.68
C LYS A 17 -9.89 -28.86 -2.21
N GLU A 18 -10.84 -29.17 -1.33
CA GLU A 18 -10.74 -28.90 0.11
C GLU A 18 -9.89 -29.94 0.87
N LYS A 19 -9.67 -31.15 0.31
CA LYS A 19 -8.77 -32.17 0.88
C LYS A 19 -7.28 -31.96 0.57
N GLY A 20 -6.92 -30.95 -0.22
CA GLY A 20 -5.56 -30.44 -0.27
C GLY A 20 -5.26 -29.76 1.05
N GLY A 21 -4.53 -30.41 1.95
CA GLY A 21 -4.04 -29.80 3.20
C GLY A 21 -3.35 -28.45 2.92
N PRO A 22 -3.14 -27.61 3.95
CA PRO A 22 -2.57 -26.27 3.76
C PRO A 22 -1.32 -26.40 2.89
N PRO A 23 -1.19 -25.56 1.85
CA PRO A 23 -0.07 -25.67 0.91
C PRO A 23 1.21 -25.62 1.73
N ASP A 24 2.10 -26.60 1.50
CA ASP A 24 3.39 -26.65 2.18
C ASP A 24 4.11 -25.33 1.88
N VAL A 25 4.04 -24.41 2.86
CA VAL A 25 4.52 -23.03 2.73
C VAL A 25 5.97 -23.02 2.27
N LYS A 26 6.77 -23.99 2.75
CA LYS A 26 8.17 -24.13 2.36
C LYS A 26 8.33 -24.46 0.88
N LYS A 27 7.53 -25.40 0.37
CA LYS A 27 7.54 -25.79 -1.05
C LYS A 27 7.06 -24.66 -1.95
N TYR A 28 6.03 -23.92 -1.54
CA TYR A 28 5.53 -22.75 -2.25
C TYR A 28 6.58 -21.64 -2.30
N THR A 29 7.18 -21.30 -1.15
CA THR A 29 8.23 -20.26 -1.06
C THR A 29 9.45 -20.64 -1.87
N LEU A 30 9.92 -21.90 -1.77
CA LEU A 30 11.06 -22.38 -2.56
C LEU A 30 10.78 -22.27 -4.07
N LYS A 31 9.58 -22.69 -4.52
CA LYS A 31 9.18 -22.58 -5.93
C LYS A 31 9.19 -21.13 -6.40
N ARG A 32 8.72 -20.18 -5.57
CA ARG A 32 8.75 -18.73 -5.90
C ARG A 32 10.18 -18.21 -5.99
N ILE A 33 11.04 -18.54 -5.03
CA ILE A 33 12.46 -18.13 -5.05
C ILE A 33 13.14 -18.66 -6.31
N LEU A 34 12.96 -19.94 -6.64
CA LEU A 34 13.54 -20.54 -7.85
C LEU A 34 13.00 -19.88 -9.13
N ALA A 35 11.71 -19.60 -9.20
CA ALA A 35 11.10 -18.89 -10.33
C ALA A 35 11.66 -17.47 -10.47
N SER A 36 11.81 -16.73 -9.37
CA SER A 36 12.38 -15.37 -9.38
C SER A 36 13.86 -15.39 -9.81
N LEU A 37 14.64 -16.36 -9.33
CA LEU A 37 16.04 -16.54 -9.71
C LEU A 37 16.16 -16.88 -11.20
N PHE A 38 15.30 -17.76 -11.72
CA PHE A 38 15.25 -18.09 -13.14
C PHE A 38 14.90 -16.85 -13.98
N THR A 39 13.89 -16.09 -13.57
CA THR A 39 13.49 -14.85 -14.27
C THR A 39 14.63 -13.84 -14.27
N LEU A 40 15.31 -13.65 -13.14
CA LEU A 40 16.47 -12.76 -13.06
C LEU A 40 17.57 -13.19 -14.01
N LEU A 41 17.90 -14.49 -14.04
CA LEU A 41 18.92 -15.03 -14.93
C LEU A 41 18.53 -14.88 -16.42
N ALA A 42 17.26 -15.08 -16.74
CA ALA A 42 16.74 -14.87 -18.09
C ALA A 42 16.84 -13.41 -18.55
N ILE A 43 16.51 -12.46 -17.67
CA ILE A 43 16.66 -11.03 -17.93
C ILE A 43 18.13 -10.67 -18.16
N LEU A 44 19.02 -11.14 -17.29
CA LEU A 44 20.47 -10.92 -17.43
C LEU A 44 21.00 -11.49 -18.75
N LEU A 45 20.53 -12.67 -19.15
CA LEU A 45 20.91 -13.27 -20.44
C LEU A 45 20.46 -12.42 -21.62
N VAL A 46 19.20 -11.97 -21.59
CA VAL A 46 18.66 -11.10 -22.66
C VAL A 46 19.45 -9.80 -22.76
N LEU A 47 19.69 -9.14 -21.62
CA LEU A 47 20.48 -7.90 -21.58
C LEU A 47 21.91 -8.14 -22.08
N PHE A 48 22.54 -9.25 -21.70
CA PHE A 48 23.88 -9.61 -22.15
C PHE A 48 23.92 -9.83 -23.67
N ILE A 49 22.94 -10.56 -24.22
CA ILE A 49 22.83 -10.76 -25.68
C ILE A 49 22.62 -9.42 -26.40
N LEU A 50 21.73 -8.56 -25.89
CA LEU A 50 21.50 -7.24 -26.47
C LEU A 50 22.78 -6.38 -26.48
N MET A 51 23.57 -6.42 -25.41
CA MET A 51 24.87 -5.74 -25.37
C MET A 51 25.84 -6.29 -26.42
N GLN A 52 25.84 -7.60 -26.65
CA GLN A 52 26.71 -8.22 -27.66
C GLN A 52 26.27 -7.92 -29.11
N LEU A 53 24.96 -7.72 -29.31
CA LEU A 53 24.39 -7.38 -30.62
C LEU A 53 24.52 -5.90 -30.97
N MET A 54 24.85 -5.03 -30.01
CA MET A 54 25.04 -3.61 -30.27
C MET A 54 26.24 -3.39 -31.20
N PRO A 55 26.06 -2.65 -32.31
CA PRO A 55 27.16 -2.33 -33.18
C PRO A 55 28.17 -1.41 -32.48
N GLY A 56 29.44 -1.75 -32.59
CA GLY A 56 30.55 -0.99 -32.02
C GLY A 56 31.42 -1.85 -31.09
N SER A 57 32.60 -1.36 -30.79
CA SER A 57 33.50 -1.96 -29.82
C SER A 57 33.35 -1.27 -28.46
N PRO A 58 33.44 -2.00 -27.33
CA PRO A 58 33.46 -1.39 -26.01
C PRO A 58 34.69 -0.46 -25.83
N PHE A 59 35.67 -0.60 -26.66
CA PHE A 59 36.89 0.24 -26.70
C PHE A 59 36.83 1.25 -27.83
N ASN A 60 37.52 2.39 -27.64
CA ASN A 60 37.64 3.40 -28.67
C ASN A 60 38.66 2.93 -29.73
N ASP A 61 38.19 2.11 -30.68
CA ASP A 61 39.00 1.37 -31.66
C ASP A 61 39.80 2.27 -32.60
N GLU A 62 39.34 3.53 -32.80
CA GLU A 62 40.04 4.49 -33.68
C GLU A 62 41.49 4.83 -33.24
N LYS A 63 41.81 4.58 -31.96
CA LYS A 63 43.11 4.90 -31.36
C LYS A 63 43.94 3.66 -30.97
N LEU A 64 43.42 2.46 -31.25
CA LEU A 64 44.09 1.21 -30.88
C LEU A 64 44.74 0.56 -32.07
N THR A 65 46.00 0.15 -31.92
CA THR A 65 46.68 -0.72 -32.90
C THR A 65 46.07 -2.11 -32.85
N PRO A 66 46.13 -2.89 -33.96
CA PRO A 66 45.58 -4.26 -34.01
C PRO A 66 46.09 -5.15 -32.87
N ASP A 67 47.35 -5.04 -32.50
CA ASP A 67 48.00 -5.82 -31.42
C ASP A 67 47.45 -5.42 -30.04
N MET A 68 47.28 -4.11 -29.80
CA MET A 68 46.71 -3.60 -28.55
C MET A 68 45.22 -4.03 -28.40
N ARG A 69 44.48 -4.06 -29.52
CA ARG A 69 43.10 -4.53 -29.55
C ARG A 69 43.06 -6.02 -29.17
N ALA A 70 43.86 -6.87 -29.83
CA ALA A 70 43.91 -8.29 -29.53
C ALA A 70 44.26 -8.56 -28.06
N ALA A 71 45.24 -7.84 -27.51
CA ALA A 71 45.61 -7.94 -26.11
C ALA A 71 44.48 -7.53 -25.14
N LEU A 72 43.74 -6.49 -25.47
CA LEU A 72 42.57 -6.08 -24.68
C LEU A 72 41.45 -7.09 -24.75
N TYR A 73 41.09 -7.61 -25.91
CA TYR A 73 40.08 -8.65 -26.09
C TYR A 73 40.43 -9.91 -25.32
N ALA A 74 41.68 -10.36 -25.35
CA ALA A 74 42.18 -11.49 -24.57
C ALA A 74 42.11 -11.20 -23.05
N LYS A 75 42.54 -10.00 -22.62
CA LYS A 75 42.53 -9.60 -21.21
C LYS A 75 41.13 -9.64 -20.59
N TYR A 76 40.14 -9.17 -21.33
CA TYR A 76 38.76 -9.15 -20.86
C TYR A 76 37.96 -10.39 -21.24
N GLY A 77 38.54 -11.32 -21.98
CA GLY A 77 37.97 -12.58 -22.43
C GLY A 77 36.83 -12.38 -23.43
N LEU A 78 36.87 -11.30 -24.21
CA LEU A 78 35.90 -11.02 -25.27
C LEU A 78 36.20 -11.83 -26.54
N ASP A 79 37.30 -12.53 -26.60
CA ASP A 79 37.70 -13.52 -27.60
C ASP A 79 37.05 -14.90 -27.39
N GLN A 80 36.46 -15.13 -26.21
CA GLN A 80 35.85 -16.39 -25.84
C GLN A 80 34.42 -16.53 -26.44
N PRO A 81 33.89 -17.78 -26.58
CA PRO A 81 32.50 -18.00 -26.98
C PRO A 81 31.51 -17.27 -26.04
N ILE A 82 30.40 -16.77 -26.58
CA ILE A 82 29.41 -15.93 -25.89
C ILE A 82 28.92 -16.56 -24.56
N TYR A 83 28.69 -17.87 -24.55
CA TYR A 83 28.25 -18.56 -23.32
C TYR A 83 29.30 -18.55 -22.21
N ILE A 84 30.60 -18.63 -22.54
CA ILE A 84 31.70 -18.52 -21.54
C ILE A 84 31.76 -17.09 -21.01
N GLN A 85 31.63 -16.10 -21.87
CA GLN A 85 31.59 -14.69 -21.47
C GLN A 85 30.42 -14.44 -20.51
N PHE A 86 29.23 -14.98 -20.80
CA PHE A 86 28.05 -14.85 -19.93
C PHE A 86 28.27 -15.45 -18.54
N PHE A 87 28.75 -16.68 -18.46
CA PHE A 87 29.00 -17.32 -17.15
C PHE A 87 30.11 -16.61 -16.37
N ARG A 88 31.13 -16.12 -17.03
CA ARG A 88 32.17 -15.28 -16.41
C ARG A 88 31.60 -13.97 -15.89
N TYR A 89 30.75 -13.31 -16.66
CA TYR A 89 30.07 -12.07 -16.27
C TYR A 89 29.20 -12.28 -15.02
N VAL A 90 28.36 -13.30 -15.02
CA VAL A 90 27.52 -13.66 -13.86
C VAL A 90 28.39 -14.05 -12.66
N GLY A 91 29.45 -14.82 -12.86
CA GLY A 91 30.36 -15.22 -11.78
C GLY A 91 31.11 -14.05 -11.15
N ASN A 92 31.56 -13.08 -11.94
CA ASN A 92 32.19 -11.85 -11.45
C ASN A 92 31.18 -10.97 -10.69
N MET A 93 29.97 -10.81 -11.23
CA MET A 93 28.90 -10.07 -10.58
C MET A 93 28.54 -10.64 -9.21
N LEU A 94 28.46 -11.97 -9.08
CA LEU A 94 28.21 -12.65 -7.79
C LEU A 94 29.36 -12.45 -6.78
N ARG A 95 30.58 -12.15 -7.24
CA ARG A 95 31.72 -11.79 -6.41
C ARG A 95 31.80 -10.29 -6.09
N GLY A 96 30.82 -9.50 -6.57
CA GLY A 96 30.82 -8.04 -6.41
C GLY A 96 31.69 -7.28 -7.41
N ASP A 97 32.29 -7.97 -8.39
CA ASP A 97 33.04 -7.34 -9.47
C ASP A 97 32.10 -7.06 -10.66
N LEU A 98 31.67 -5.80 -10.77
CA LEU A 98 30.83 -5.31 -11.85
C LEU A 98 31.65 -4.85 -13.08
N GLY A 99 32.97 -5.00 -13.04
CA GLY A 99 33.88 -4.56 -14.09
C GLY A 99 34.17 -3.06 -14.04
N VAL A 100 34.71 -2.54 -15.15
CA VAL A 100 35.14 -1.15 -15.28
C VAL A 100 34.39 -0.44 -16.41
N SER A 101 34.19 0.87 -16.27
CA SER A 101 33.59 1.70 -17.31
C SER A 101 34.61 2.05 -18.39
N TYR A 102 34.23 1.89 -19.66
CA TYR A 102 35.06 2.23 -20.79
C TYR A 102 34.75 3.59 -21.38
N ASN A 103 33.47 4.03 -21.31
CA ASN A 103 32.99 5.23 -22.00
C ASN A 103 32.83 6.44 -21.07
N ILE A 104 32.19 6.27 -19.91
CA ILE A 104 31.83 7.41 -19.04
C ILE A 104 33.05 7.91 -18.25
N SER A 105 33.81 6.99 -17.66
CA SER A 105 35.05 7.27 -16.93
C SER A 105 35.98 6.11 -17.18
N LYS A 106 37.00 6.33 -17.99
CA LYS A 106 37.93 5.27 -18.41
C LYS A 106 38.59 4.59 -17.20
N ASN A 107 38.48 3.26 -17.16
CA ASN A 107 39.09 2.40 -16.14
C ASN A 107 38.55 2.62 -14.71
N THR A 108 37.45 3.35 -14.54
CA THR A 108 36.83 3.51 -13.22
C THR A 108 35.95 2.28 -12.91
N PRO A 109 36.06 1.64 -11.73
CA PRO A 109 35.20 0.54 -11.33
C PRO A 109 33.75 0.97 -11.34
N ILE A 110 32.86 0.13 -11.91
CA ILE A 110 31.42 0.42 -11.97
C ILE A 110 30.82 0.56 -10.57
N SER A 111 31.32 -0.22 -9.60
CA SER A 111 30.92 -0.10 -8.19
C SER A 111 31.12 1.32 -7.63
N GLN A 112 32.23 1.99 -7.98
CA GLN A 112 32.51 3.36 -7.55
C GLN A 112 31.58 4.37 -8.24
N LEU A 113 31.24 4.16 -9.52
CA LEU A 113 30.27 4.98 -10.23
C LEU A 113 28.86 4.86 -9.61
N ILE A 114 28.48 3.65 -9.25
CA ILE A 114 27.21 3.41 -8.56
C ILE A 114 27.21 4.09 -7.19
N GLN A 115 28.25 3.88 -6.38
CA GLN A 115 28.34 4.48 -5.04
C GLN A 115 28.27 6.01 -5.06
N SER A 116 28.79 6.66 -6.09
CA SER A 116 28.73 8.13 -6.20
C SER A 116 27.35 8.65 -6.63
N ARG A 117 26.55 7.86 -7.35
CA ARG A 117 25.27 8.30 -7.93
C ARG A 117 24.05 7.76 -7.18
N LEU A 118 24.15 6.57 -6.61
CA LEU A 118 23.06 5.91 -5.91
C LEU A 118 22.48 6.72 -4.74
N PRO A 119 23.27 7.39 -3.88
CA PRO A 119 22.74 8.22 -2.80
C PRO A 119 21.82 9.32 -3.30
N ILE A 120 22.18 9.98 -4.41
CA ILE A 120 21.39 11.05 -5.02
C ILE A 120 20.07 10.48 -5.55
N SER A 121 20.12 9.33 -6.23
CA SER A 121 18.91 8.66 -6.73
C SER A 121 17.98 8.23 -5.59
N ILE A 122 18.53 7.70 -4.49
CA ILE A 122 17.76 7.34 -3.29
C ILE A 122 17.13 8.58 -2.66
N GLN A 123 17.88 9.69 -2.57
CA GLN A 123 17.36 10.95 -2.04
C GLN A 123 16.19 11.46 -2.88
N VAL A 124 16.35 11.58 -4.20
CA VAL A 124 15.30 12.06 -5.11
C VAL A 124 14.08 11.14 -5.09
N GLY A 125 14.29 9.81 -5.17
CA GLY A 125 13.21 8.83 -5.11
C GLY A 125 12.49 8.83 -3.76
N GLY A 126 13.23 8.87 -2.65
CA GLY A 126 12.67 8.96 -1.31
C GLY A 126 11.83 10.22 -1.09
N MET A 127 12.34 11.38 -1.53
CA MET A 127 11.58 12.64 -1.50
C MET A 127 10.32 12.55 -2.36
N ALA A 128 10.41 12.00 -3.57
CA ALA A 128 9.28 11.87 -4.48
C ALA A 128 8.16 11.00 -3.89
N VAL A 129 8.53 9.84 -3.33
CA VAL A 129 7.58 8.93 -2.68
C VAL A 129 6.91 9.58 -1.47
N THR A 130 7.71 10.19 -0.60
CA THR A 130 7.19 10.83 0.62
C THR A 130 6.24 11.98 0.28
N LEU A 131 6.64 12.87 -0.63
CA LEU A 131 5.79 13.98 -1.09
C LEU A 131 4.51 13.46 -1.75
N GLY A 132 4.64 12.47 -2.64
CA GLY A 132 3.50 11.86 -3.33
C GLY A 132 2.54 11.17 -2.38
N ALA A 133 3.06 10.44 -1.39
CA ALA A 133 2.24 9.76 -0.39
C ALA A 133 1.46 10.74 0.49
N ILE A 134 2.12 11.74 1.05
CA ILE A 134 1.48 12.75 1.90
C ILE A 134 0.42 13.52 1.11
N ALA A 135 0.78 14.05 -0.06
CA ALA A 135 -0.14 14.81 -0.89
C ALA A 135 -1.31 13.95 -1.39
N GLY A 136 -1.05 12.70 -1.78
CA GLY A 136 -2.07 11.76 -2.23
C GLY A 136 -3.05 11.38 -1.14
N LEU A 137 -2.57 11.12 0.08
CA LEU A 137 -3.42 10.87 1.23
C LEU A 137 -4.33 12.06 1.54
N VAL A 138 -3.76 13.25 1.64
CA VAL A 138 -4.53 14.47 1.93
C VAL A 138 -5.60 14.70 0.85
N LEU A 139 -5.23 14.62 -0.42
CA LEU A 139 -6.18 14.79 -1.53
C LEU A 139 -7.26 13.70 -1.52
N GLY A 140 -6.89 12.44 -1.29
CA GLY A 140 -7.84 11.33 -1.26
C GLY A 140 -8.83 11.44 -0.11
N ILE A 141 -8.37 11.78 1.09
CA ILE A 141 -9.21 12.00 2.27
C ILE A 141 -10.17 13.18 2.02
N LEU A 142 -9.67 14.32 1.53
CA LEU A 142 -10.51 15.49 1.24
C LEU A 142 -11.55 15.19 0.16
N ALA A 143 -11.18 14.44 -0.87
CA ALA A 143 -12.09 14.02 -1.93
C ALA A 143 -13.18 13.08 -1.40
N ALA A 144 -12.85 12.13 -0.52
CA ALA A 144 -13.81 11.22 0.09
C ALA A 144 -14.78 11.94 1.05
N LEU A 145 -14.26 12.78 1.95
CA LEU A 145 -15.07 13.54 2.90
C LEU A 145 -16.01 14.56 2.24
N LYS A 146 -15.62 15.09 1.07
CA LYS A 146 -16.40 16.02 0.27
C LYS A 146 -16.82 15.40 -1.06
N ARG A 147 -17.26 14.15 -1.01
CA ARG A 147 -17.78 13.39 -2.14
C ARG A 147 -18.85 14.17 -2.89
N ASP A 148 -18.83 14.07 -4.23
CA ASP A 148 -19.77 14.71 -5.17
C ASP A 148 -19.79 16.26 -5.10
N THR A 149 -18.74 16.87 -4.56
CA THR A 149 -18.54 18.31 -4.54
C THR A 149 -17.46 18.77 -5.53
N VAL A 150 -17.29 20.07 -5.65
CA VAL A 150 -16.22 20.69 -6.45
C VAL A 150 -14.83 20.23 -5.99
N VAL A 151 -14.64 20.00 -4.69
CA VAL A 151 -13.35 19.52 -4.13
C VAL A 151 -13.03 18.12 -4.65
N ASP A 152 -14.01 17.22 -4.67
CA ASP A 152 -13.85 15.88 -5.23
C ASP A 152 -13.54 15.91 -6.74
N SER A 153 -14.24 16.76 -7.47
CA SER A 153 -14.00 16.94 -8.92
C SER A 153 -12.58 17.45 -9.19
N ILE A 154 -12.10 18.44 -8.44
CA ILE A 154 -10.73 18.96 -8.58
C ILE A 154 -9.69 17.90 -8.24
N ALA A 155 -9.85 17.16 -7.13
CA ALA A 155 -8.94 16.09 -6.75
C ALA A 155 -8.88 14.99 -7.81
N THR A 156 -10.02 14.66 -8.41
CA THR A 156 -10.12 13.68 -9.50
C THR A 156 -9.39 14.20 -10.76
N ILE A 157 -9.59 15.44 -11.15
CA ILE A 157 -8.90 16.04 -12.31
C ILE A 157 -7.39 16.04 -12.09
N ILE A 158 -6.91 16.46 -10.92
CA ILE A 158 -5.48 16.43 -10.56
C ILE A 158 -4.94 15.00 -10.66
N SER A 159 -5.69 14.00 -10.16
CA SER A 159 -5.29 12.60 -10.22
C SER A 159 -5.24 12.07 -11.65
N VAL A 160 -6.19 12.45 -12.51
CA VAL A 160 -6.19 12.05 -13.93
C VAL A 160 -4.98 12.67 -14.65
N ILE A 161 -4.71 13.94 -14.44
CA ILE A 161 -3.55 14.64 -15.03
C ILE A 161 -2.25 13.98 -14.54
N GLY A 162 -2.13 13.69 -13.24
CA GLY A 162 -0.94 13.10 -12.64
C GLY A 162 -0.59 11.70 -13.16
N VAL A 163 -1.59 10.93 -13.62
CA VAL A 163 -1.37 9.61 -14.25
C VAL A 163 -1.17 9.72 -15.75
N SER A 164 -1.89 10.65 -16.41
CA SER A 164 -1.92 10.72 -17.88
C SER A 164 -0.71 11.44 -18.47
N VAL A 165 -0.16 12.42 -17.72
CA VAL A 165 0.98 13.20 -18.21
C VAL A 165 2.29 12.52 -17.79
N PRO A 166 3.20 12.21 -18.73
CA PRO A 166 4.49 11.63 -18.39
C PRO A 166 5.31 12.51 -17.45
N SER A 167 5.98 11.92 -16.46
CA SER A 167 6.73 12.65 -15.43
C SER A 167 7.80 13.59 -15.97
N TYR A 168 8.43 13.23 -17.10
CA TYR A 168 9.44 14.11 -17.74
C TYR A 168 8.83 15.40 -18.29
N VAL A 169 7.55 15.40 -18.72
CA VAL A 169 6.86 16.60 -19.17
C VAL A 169 6.64 17.56 -17.98
N PHE A 170 6.23 17.01 -16.83
CA PHE A 170 6.18 17.80 -15.58
C PHE A 170 7.56 18.33 -15.20
N ALA A 171 8.60 17.48 -15.30
CA ALA A 171 9.97 17.91 -14.99
C ALA A 171 10.40 19.09 -15.86
N LEU A 172 10.14 19.05 -17.17
CA LEU A 172 10.46 20.15 -18.08
C LEU A 172 9.67 21.42 -17.76
N ALA A 173 8.36 21.28 -17.51
CA ALA A 173 7.51 22.43 -17.16
C ALA A 173 7.94 23.08 -15.84
N LEU A 174 8.23 22.29 -14.82
CA LEU A 174 8.71 22.78 -13.53
C LEU A 174 10.11 23.41 -13.64
N SER A 175 11.04 22.76 -14.37
CA SER A 175 12.38 23.31 -14.58
C SER A 175 12.35 24.64 -15.36
N TYR A 176 11.50 24.73 -16.38
CA TYR A 176 11.32 26.00 -17.12
C TYR A 176 10.72 27.07 -16.23
N THR A 177 9.65 26.77 -15.50
CA THR A 177 8.92 27.76 -14.72
C THR A 177 9.72 28.19 -13.48
N PHE A 178 10.14 27.24 -12.64
CA PHE A 178 10.77 27.53 -11.35
C PHE A 178 12.29 27.59 -11.42
N GLY A 179 12.91 26.91 -12.38
CA GLY A 179 14.36 26.96 -12.58
C GLY A 179 14.79 28.12 -13.47
N PHE A 180 14.17 28.29 -14.63
CA PHE A 180 14.59 29.30 -15.60
C PHE A 180 13.90 30.65 -15.38
N LYS A 181 12.56 30.69 -15.32
CA LYS A 181 11.78 31.93 -15.26
C LYS A 181 11.85 32.60 -13.89
N PHE A 182 11.58 31.86 -12.82
CA PHE A 182 11.58 32.39 -11.45
C PHE A 182 12.93 32.26 -10.74
N ARG A 183 13.80 31.38 -11.20
CA ARG A 183 15.14 31.13 -10.62
C ARG A 183 15.11 30.79 -9.12
N TRP A 184 14.05 30.10 -8.66
CA TRP A 184 13.92 29.66 -7.27
C TRP A 184 14.76 28.43 -6.97
N PHE A 185 14.94 27.55 -7.97
CA PHE A 185 15.70 26.30 -7.85
C PHE A 185 16.73 26.17 -8.98
N PRO A 186 17.79 25.42 -8.75
CA PRO A 186 18.76 25.11 -9.82
C PRO A 186 18.08 24.38 -10.98
N MET A 187 18.32 24.82 -12.20
CA MET A 187 17.79 24.18 -13.41
C MET A 187 18.51 22.87 -13.73
N LEU A 188 19.78 22.79 -13.39
CA LEU A 188 20.64 21.61 -13.56
C LEU A 188 21.15 21.16 -12.22
N PHE A 189 21.55 19.87 -12.15
CA PHE A 189 22.15 19.30 -10.94
C PHE A 189 23.40 20.10 -10.54
N SER A 190 23.43 20.52 -9.29
CA SER A 190 24.58 21.21 -8.68
C SER A 190 25.08 20.41 -7.48
N ALA A 191 26.36 20.00 -7.53
CA ALA A 191 26.99 19.32 -6.40
C ALA A 191 27.14 20.21 -5.15
N LYS A 192 27.02 21.55 -5.31
CA LYS A 192 27.05 22.50 -4.19
C LYS A 192 25.70 22.60 -3.47
N ASP A 193 24.60 22.34 -4.18
CA ASP A 193 23.24 22.36 -3.66
C ASP A 193 22.48 21.12 -4.15
N ILE A 194 22.78 19.99 -3.52
CA ILE A 194 22.19 18.69 -3.85
C ILE A 194 20.70 18.71 -3.52
N PHE A 195 20.32 19.32 -2.37
CA PHE A 195 18.92 19.36 -1.92
C PHE A 195 18.06 20.21 -2.87
N GLY A 196 18.45 21.45 -3.14
CA GLY A 196 17.70 22.34 -4.04
C GLY A 196 17.58 21.78 -5.46
N SER A 197 18.65 21.10 -5.94
CA SER A 197 18.65 20.40 -7.25
C SER A 197 17.72 19.18 -7.29
N SER A 198 17.39 18.59 -6.13
CA SER A 198 16.52 17.40 -6.02
C SER A 198 15.04 17.74 -5.94
N VAL A 199 14.67 18.98 -5.58
CA VAL A 199 13.27 19.37 -5.32
C VAL A 199 12.40 19.25 -6.57
N LEU A 200 12.78 19.87 -7.67
CA LEU A 200 11.97 19.85 -8.90
C LEU A 200 11.78 18.47 -9.50
N PRO A 201 12.85 17.63 -9.61
CA PRO A 201 12.71 16.23 -10.03
C PRO A 201 11.82 15.43 -9.09
N SER A 202 11.95 15.63 -7.77
CA SER A 202 11.14 14.91 -6.78
C SER A 202 9.65 15.26 -6.88
N ILE A 203 9.31 16.54 -7.07
CA ILE A 203 7.93 16.98 -7.29
C ILE A 203 7.38 16.35 -8.58
N SER A 204 8.15 16.36 -9.66
CA SER A 204 7.75 15.76 -10.92
C SER A 204 7.46 14.24 -10.80
N LEU A 205 8.36 13.51 -10.15
CA LEU A 205 8.21 12.07 -9.92
C LEU A 205 7.07 11.77 -8.94
N SER A 206 6.79 12.66 -7.99
CA SER A 206 5.72 12.48 -7.00
C SER A 206 4.32 12.53 -7.59
N MET A 207 4.11 13.15 -8.77
CA MET A 207 2.79 13.34 -9.38
C MET A 207 2.06 12.03 -9.63
N PHE A 208 2.73 11.03 -10.17
CA PHE A 208 2.14 9.71 -10.41
C PHE A 208 1.78 9.00 -9.10
N THR A 209 2.68 9.01 -8.12
CA THR A 209 2.47 8.41 -6.79
C THR A 209 1.32 9.09 -6.07
N MET A 210 1.29 10.43 -6.06
CA MET A 210 0.21 11.24 -5.48
C MET A 210 -1.14 10.90 -6.10
N ALA A 211 -1.23 10.85 -7.43
CA ALA A 211 -2.45 10.55 -8.15
C ALA A 211 -2.97 9.13 -7.90
N SER A 212 -2.07 8.16 -7.82
CA SER A 212 -2.42 6.77 -7.52
C SER A 212 -2.93 6.62 -6.09
N ILE A 213 -2.20 7.16 -5.11
CA ILE A 213 -2.59 7.11 -3.70
C ILE A 213 -3.90 7.87 -3.46
N ALA A 214 -4.09 9.06 -4.06
CA ALA A 214 -5.31 9.83 -3.91
C ALA A 214 -6.55 9.04 -4.37
N ARG A 215 -6.48 8.33 -5.49
CA ARG A 215 -7.58 7.51 -5.99
C ARG A 215 -7.86 6.30 -5.09
N PHE A 216 -6.82 5.60 -4.65
CA PHE A 216 -6.98 4.48 -3.72
C PHE A 216 -7.57 4.94 -2.40
N THR A 217 -7.00 5.98 -1.79
CA THR A 217 -7.48 6.53 -0.52
C THR A 217 -8.93 7.00 -0.62
N ARG A 218 -9.30 7.66 -1.72
CA ARG A 218 -10.70 8.07 -1.96
C ARG A 218 -11.63 6.86 -2.02
N SER A 219 -11.26 5.81 -2.77
CA SER A 219 -12.09 4.61 -2.92
C SER A 219 -12.29 3.89 -1.59
N GLU A 220 -11.21 3.60 -0.88
CA GLU A 220 -11.24 2.92 0.41
C GLU A 220 -11.99 3.73 1.48
N MET A 221 -11.75 5.05 1.52
CA MET A 221 -12.45 5.93 2.46
C MET A 221 -13.95 5.97 2.21
N ILE A 222 -14.39 6.00 0.94
CA ILE A 222 -15.83 5.97 0.62
C ILE A 222 -16.45 4.64 1.05
N GLU A 223 -15.77 3.51 0.78
CA GLU A 223 -16.25 2.18 1.22
C GLU A 223 -16.37 2.11 2.73
N VAL A 224 -15.39 2.62 3.46
CA VAL A 224 -15.43 2.69 4.93
C VAL A 224 -16.54 3.63 5.42
N LEU A 225 -16.69 4.82 4.83
CA LEU A 225 -17.70 5.80 5.25
C LEU A 225 -19.14 5.32 5.00
N ASP A 226 -19.35 4.53 3.94
CA ASP A 226 -20.66 3.95 3.60
C ASP A 226 -20.94 2.65 4.39
N SER A 227 -20.02 2.18 5.25
CA SER A 227 -20.19 0.96 6.03
C SER A 227 -21.08 1.14 7.27
N ASP A 228 -21.83 0.09 7.62
CA ASP A 228 -22.75 0.09 8.77
C ASP A 228 -22.06 0.39 10.11
N TYR A 229 -20.80 -0.02 10.28
CA TYR A 229 -20.04 0.25 11.49
C TYR A 229 -19.64 1.73 11.64
N MET A 230 -19.46 2.46 10.52
CA MET A 230 -19.23 3.90 10.56
C MET A 230 -20.52 4.65 10.93
N LEU A 231 -21.66 4.22 10.43
CA LEU A 231 -22.94 4.77 10.83
C LEU A 231 -23.15 4.60 12.35
N LEU A 232 -22.83 3.41 12.86
CA LEU A 232 -22.87 3.11 14.30
C LEU A 232 -21.88 3.99 15.07
N ALA A 233 -20.68 4.21 14.50
CA ALA A 233 -19.61 5.02 15.09
C ALA A 233 -19.98 6.51 15.18
N VAL A 234 -20.66 7.06 14.20
CA VAL A 234 -21.07 8.46 14.17
C VAL A 234 -22.28 8.72 15.07
N LEU A 235 -23.25 7.80 15.09
CA LEU A 235 -24.45 7.92 15.91
C LEU A 235 -24.21 7.59 17.39
N GLY A 236 -23.14 6.85 17.70
CA GLY A 236 -22.87 6.34 19.04
C GLY A 236 -22.59 7.37 20.15
N PRO A 237 -21.75 8.39 19.96
CA PRO A 237 -21.26 9.19 21.07
C PRO A 237 -22.24 10.16 21.69
N GLY A 238 -23.31 10.49 20.97
CA GLY A 238 -24.24 11.54 21.42
C GLY A 238 -25.41 11.07 22.27
N MET A 239 -25.59 9.75 22.42
CA MET A 239 -26.85 9.20 22.86
C MET A 239 -26.83 8.49 24.21
N ASN A 240 -25.67 8.22 24.80
CA ASN A 240 -25.53 7.59 26.10
C ASN A 240 -24.56 8.37 27.01
N SER A 241 -24.98 8.69 28.22
CA SER A 241 -24.14 9.39 29.21
C SER A 241 -23.12 8.49 29.91
N TYR A 242 -22.95 7.24 29.47
CA TYR A 242 -22.02 6.31 30.10
C TYR A 242 -20.68 6.30 29.39
N THR A 243 -19.63 6.45 30.16
CA THR A 243 -18.27 6.14 29.75
C THR A 243 -17.98 4.67 30.07
N TYR A 244 -17.11 4.03 29.27
CA TYR A 244 -16.72 2.63 29.44
C TYR A 244 -16.26 2.30 30.87
N SER A 245 -15.61 3.26 31.56
CA SER A 245 -15.07 3.13 32.90
C SER A 245 -16.03 3.53 34.03
N GLY A 246 -17.18 4.14 33.68
CA GLY A 246 -18.14 4.67 34.68
C GLY A 246 -19.45 3.88 34.76
N GLN A 247 -19.48 2.64 34.27
CA GLN A 247 -20.69 1.82 34.25
C GLN A 247 -20.99 1.24 35.65
N ASP A 248 -22.27 1.23 36.02
CA ASP A 248 -22.73 0.57 37.24
C ASP A 248 -22.92 -0.95 37.01
N LEU A 249 -21.93 -1.72 37.43
CA LEU A 249 -21.88 -3.17 37.26
C LEU A 249 -22.95 -3.94 38.10
N SER A 250 -23.73 -3.24 38.93
CA SER A 250 -24.84 -3.86 39.66
C SER A 250 -26.09 -4.08 38.81
N GLN A 251 -26.19 -3.42 37.66
CA GLN A 251 -27.34 -3.40 36.75
C GLN A 251 -27.24 -4.49 35.68
N LYS A 252 -27.29 -5.75 36.12
CA LYS A 252 -27.11 -6.93 35.25
C LYS A 252 -28.37 -7.28 34.51
N ASN A 253 -28.21 -7.69 33.23
CA ASN A 253 -29.31 -8.22 32.38
C ASN A 253 -30.51 -7.31 32.23
N PHE A 254 -30.28 -5.99 32.15
CA PHE A 254 -31.38 -5.06 31.88
C PHE A 254 -31.77 -5.15 30.41
N ALA A 255 -33.08 -5.21 30.17
CA ALA A 255 -33.65 -5.19 28.82
C ALA A 255 -33.42 -3.83 28.15
N PRO A 256 -33.42 -3.74 26.81
CA PRO A 256 -33.25 -2.49 26.08
C PRO A 256 -34.30 -1.45 26.45
N ARG A 257 -33.86 -0.22 26.75
CA ARG A 257 -34.73 0.95 27.01
C ARG A 257 -34.20 2.15 26.23
N VAL A 258 -35.04 2.76 25.39
CA VAL A 258 -34.70 3.88 24.52
C VAL A 258 -35.57 5.09 24.82
N PRO A 259 -34.98 6.27 25.10
CA PRO A 259 -35.73 7.47 25.42
C PRO A 259 -36.60 7.90 24.24
N GLY A 260 -37.85 8.28 24.53
CA GLY A 260 -38.82 8.73 23.54
C GLY A 260 -39.60 7.60 22.85
N ILE A 261 -38.99 6.44 22.60
CA ILE A 261 -39.69 5.28 22.02
C ILE A 261 -40.44 4.46 23.10
N GLU A 262 -39.93 4.50 24.33
CA GLU A 262 -40.58 3.84 25.50
C GLU A 262 -42.02 4.26 25.72
N GLN A 263 -42.38 5.51 25.34
CA GLN A 263 -43.74 6.03 25.44
C GLN A 263 -44.75 5.26 24.57
N PHE A 264 -44.29 4.58 23.55
CA PHE A 264 -45.10 3.74 22.67
C PHE A 264 -45.14 2.26 23.08
N GLY A 265 -44.52 1.92 24.24
CA GLY A 265 -44.40 0.53 24.71
C GLY A 265 -43.45 -0.32 23.89
N ILE A 266 -42.56 0.31 23.16
CA ILE A 266 -41.50 -0.33 22.36
C ILE A 266 -40.17 0.01 23.02
N LEU A 267 -39.36 -1.03 23.34
CA LEU A 267 -38.05 -0.85 24.01
C LEU A 267 -38.18 -0.01 25.32
N ASP A 268 -39.17 -0.36 26.13
CA ASP A 268 -39.50 0.29 27.42
C ASP A 268 -38.75 -0.32 28.60
N GLY A 269 -37.82 -1.26 28.36
CA GLY A 269 -37.08 -1.99 29.38
C GLY A 269 -37.88 -3.15 30.02
N SER A 270 -39.05 -3.51 29.49
CA SER A 270 -39.82 -4.64 29.98
C SER A 270 -39.37 -5.96 29.33
N GLU A 271 -39.25 -7.01 30.13
CA GLU A 271 -38.92 -8.35 29.68
C GLU A 271 -40.14 -9.29 29.90
N LYS A 272 -40.52 -10.02 28.85
CA LYS A 272 -41.62 -10.98 28.91
C LYS A 272 -41.08 -12.38 29.19
N MET A 273 -41.18 -12.85 30.43
CA MET A 273 -40.85 -14.22 30.81
C MET A 273 -42.08 -15.12 30.70
N SER A 274 -41.97 -16.17 29.90
CA SER A 274 -42.98 -17.24 29.85
C SER A 274 -42.77 -18.16 31.04
N THR A 275 -43.73 -18.21 31.93
CA THR A 275 -43.77 -19.16 33.07
C THR A 275 -44.86 -20.18 32.85
N THR A 276 -44.81 -21.31 33.57
CA THR A 276 -45.82 -22.41 33.51
C THR A 276 -47.23 -21.95 33.82
N THR A 277 -47.40 -20.79 34.46
CA THR A 277 -48.70 -20.18 34.83
C THR A 277 -49.11 -18.98 33.98
N GLY A 278 -48.35 -18.62 32.94
CA GLY A 278 -48.64 -17.47 32.08
C GLY A 278 -47.39 -16.62 31.77
N THR A 279 -47.57 -15.52 31.04
CA THR A 279 -46.51 -14.59 30.73
C THR A 279 -46.39 -13.55 31.83
N LYS A 280 -45.27 -13.54 32.58
CA LYS A 280 -44.96 -12.50 33.55
C LYS A 280 -44.14 -11.40 32.83
N VAL A 281 -44.61 -10.16 32.92
CA VAL A 281 -43.87 -9.00 32.44
C VAL A 281 -43.15 -8.38 33.64
N THR A 282 -41.84 -8.30 33.58
CA THR A 282 -40.98 -7.67 34.60
C THR A 282 -40.25 -6.51 33.98
N ASN A 283 -40.12 -5.41 34.72
CA ASN A 283 -39.32 -4.25 34.30
C ASN A 283 -38.28 -3.94 35.39
N ALA A 284 -37.05 -4.32 35.12
CA ALA A 284 -35.92 -4.18 36.05
C ALA A 284 -35.62 -2.73 36.43
N TYR A 285 -35.93 -1.77 35.59
CA TYR A 285 -35.76 -0.34 35.87
C TYR A 285 -36.78 0.19 36.92
N GLN A 286 -37.94 -0.40 36.97
CA GLN A 286 -38.99 -0.04 37.95
C GLN A 286 -38.81 -0.75 39.29
N GLU A 287 -38.27 -1.98 39.26
CA GLU A 287 -38.02 -2.77 40.48
C GLU A 287 -36.81 -2.23 41.27
N LYS A 288 -35.85 -1.60 40.63
CA LYS A 288 -34.68 -0.96 41.26
C LYS A 288 -34.82 0.57 41.27
N ASP A 289 -35.65 1.07 42.19
CA ASP A 289 -35.77 2.50 42.58
C ASP A 289 -35.96 3.51 41.40
N LYS A 290 -36.76 3.16 40.40
CA LYS A 290 -37.07 4.02 39.23
C LYS A 290 -35.85 4.65 38.58
N LEU A 291 -34.88 3.81 38.22
CA LEU A 291 -33.64 4.25 37.62
C LEU A 291 -33.91 5.03 36.32
N ASP A 292 -33.47 6.28 36.27
CA ASP A 292 -33.53 7.13 35.07
C ASP A 292 -32.29 6.91 34.18
N VAL A 293 -32.14 5.65 33.78
CA VAL A 293 -31.01 5.16 33.00
C VAL A 293 -31.52 4.48 31.75
N TYR A 294 -30.85 4.69 30.64
CA TYR A 294 -31.24 4.14 29.34
C TYR A 294 -30.14 3.24 28.79
N TYR A 295 -30.36 1.94 28.80
CA TYR A 295 -29.51 0.96 28.11
C TYR A 295 -30.15 0.61 26.77
N TRP A 296 -29.67 1.20 25.69
CA TRP A 296 -30.28 1.09 24.35
C TRP A 296 -30.33 -0.34 23.83
N PHE A 297 -29.31 -1.14 24.09
CA PHE A 297 -29.27 -2.57 23.78
C PHE A 297 -29.29 -3.45 25.04
N GLY A 298 -29.64 -2.87 26.17
CA GLY A 298 -29.62 -3.57 27.44
C GLY A 298 -28.21 -3.66 28.05
N SER A 299 -28.14 -4.37 29.19
CA SER A 299 -26.87 -4.67 29.87
C SER A 299 -26.55 -6.16 29.84
N ASP A 300 -25.25 -6.48 29.89
CA ASP A 300 -24.78 -7.88 29.92
C ASP A 300 -24.87 -8.49 31.34
N LEU A 301 -24.45 -9.77 31.43
CA LEU A 301 -24.38 -10.53 32.70
C LEU A 301 -23.54 -9.88 33.79
N TYR A 302 -22.66 -8.95 33.40
CA TYR A 302 -21.77 -8.24 34.30
C TYR A 302 -22.20 -6.81 34.59
N GLY A 303 -23.40 -6.40 34.12
CA GLY A 303 -23.96 -5.05 34.31
C GLY A 303 -23.36 -3.99 33.38
N ARG A 304 -22.66 -4.39 32.31
CA ARG A 304 -22.03 -3.46 31.38
C ARG A 304 -23.00 -3.13 30.24
N ASP A 305 -23.07 -1.86 29.86
CA ASP A 305 -23.87 -1.39 28.74
C ASP A 305 -23.34 -1.96 27.41
N ILE A 306 -24.18 -2.73 26.73
CA ILE A 306 -23.85 -3.38 25.47
C ILE A 306 -23.58 -2.35 24.38
N TRP A 307 -24.32 -1.23 24.37
CA TRP A 307 -24.12 -0.15 23.40
C TRP A 307 -22.72 0.50 23.54
N THR A 308 -22.38 0.91 24.75
CA THR A 308 -21.07 1.50 25.05
C THR A 308 -19.93 0.56 24.70
N ARG A 309 -20.07 -0.74 24.98
CA ARG A 309 -19.06 -1.74 24.64
C ARG A 309 -18.91 -1.94 23.13
N THR A 310 -20.03 -1.97 22.41
CA THR A 310 -20.02 -2.08 20.94
C THR A 310 -19.31 -0.88 20.31
N TRP A 311 -19.57 0.30 20.84
CA TRP A 311 -18.92 1.54 20.44
C TRP A 311 -17.39 1.52 20.67
N GLU A 312 -16.96 1.16 21.88
CA GLU A 312 -15.54 1.06 22.20
C GLU A 312 -14.84 -0.03 21.36
N GLY A 313 -15.51 -1.16 21.13
CA GLY A 313 -15.01 -2.20 20.23
C GLY A 313 -14.87 -1.71 18.79
N ALA A 314 -15.86 -0.99 18.29
CA ALA A 314 -15.84 -0.40 16.95
C ALA A 314 -14.69 0.64 16.82
N ARG A 315 -14.51 1.49 17.84
CA ARG A 315 -13.42 2.47 17.89
C ARG A 315 -12.05 1.82 17.84
N VAL A 316 -11.83 0.76 18.64
CA VAL A 316 -10.56 0.01 18.64
C VAL A 316 -10.32 -0.66 17.29
N SER A 317 -11.37 -1.29 16.73
CA SER A 317 -11.27 -1.93 15.40
C SER A 317 -10.94 -0.93 14.31
N LEU A 318 -11.50 0.26 14.36
CA LEU A 318 -11.26 1.34 13.40
C LEU A 318 -9.81 1.86 13.49
N ILE A 319 -9.28 2.03 14.71
CA ILE A 319 -7.87 2.40 14.93
C ILE A 319 -6.95 1.32 14.35
N ILE A 320 -7.24 0.04 14.61
CA ILE A 320 -6.44 -1.09 14.07
C ILE A 320 -6.52 -1.13 12.54
N ALA A 321 -7.71 -0.94 11.96
CA ALA A 321 -7.90 -0.94 10.51
C ALA A 321 -7.12 0.21 9.83
N VAL A 322 -7.16 1.42 10.40
CA VAL A 322 -6.37 2.57 9.90
C VAL A 322 -4.87 2.31 10.04
N ALA A 323 -4.44 1.77 11.18
CA ALA A 323 -3.03 1.43 11.38
C ALA A 323 -2.56 0.36 10.39
N ALA A 324 -3.35 -0.70 10.17
CA ALA A 324 -3.05 -1.74 9.18
C ALA A 324 -2.99 -1.16 7.76
N ALA A 325 -3.96 -0.33 7.37
CA ALA A 325 -3.97 0.32 6.06
C ALA A 325 -2.74 1.21 5.83
N ILE A 326 -2.29 1.95 6.86
CA ILE A 326 -1.05 2.75 6.78
C ILE A 326 0.16 1.84 6.62
N ILE A 327 0.26 0.75 7.37
CA ILE A 327 1.36 -0.21 7.28
C ILE A 327 1.39 -0.86 5.90
N ASP A 328 0.25 -1.34 5.42
CA ASP A 328 0.14 -1.96 4.08
C ASP A 328 0.48 -0.96 2.97
N MET A 329 0.06 0.29 3.11
CA MET A 329 0.40 1.34 2.17
C MET A 329 1.90 1.61 2.16
N VAL A 330 2.54 1.76 3.32
CA VAL A 330 3.99 2.01 3.42
C VAL A 330 4.79 0.82 2.88
N ILE A 331 4.45 -0.39 3.28
CA ILE A 331 5.15 -1.61 2.85
C ILE A 331 4.84 -1.90 1.38
N GLY A 332 3.56 -1.90 0.99
CA GLY A 332 3.13 -2.20 -0.37
C GLY A 332 3.64 -1.18 -1.39
N MET A 333 3.61 0.11 -1.03
CA MET A 333 4.14 1.18 -1.87
C MET A 333 5.67 1.11 -1.98
N SER A 334 6.37 0.87 -0.86
CA SER A 334 7.83 0.70 -0.87
C SER A 334 8.23 -0.51 -1.71
N TYR A 335 7.55 -1.64 -1.53
CA TYR A 335 7.80 -2.85 -2.32
C TYR A 335 7.42 -2.65 -3.80
N GLY A 336 6.28 -2.02 -4.07
CA GLY A 336 5.82 -1.74 -5.44
C GLY A 336 6.75 -0.79 -6.18
N LEU A 337 7.27 0.24 -5.51
CA LEU A 337 8.25 1.17 -6.07
C LEU A 337 9.61 0.51 -6.34
N ILE A 338 10.10 -0.28 -5.39
CA ILE A 338 11.34 -1.04 -5.57
C ILE A 338 11.17 -2.04 -6.73
N SER A 339 10.07 -2.78 -6.74
CA SER A 339 9.77 -3.74 -7.81
C SER A 339 9.55 -3.07 -9.17
N GLY A 340 8.88 -1.92 -9.21
CA GLY A 340 8.65 -1.18 -10.45
C GLY A 340 9.87 -0.41 -10.96
N TYR A 341 10.82 -0.07 -10.07
CA TYR A 341 12.07 0.60 -10.46
C TYR A 341 13.17 -0.38 -10.86
N PHE A 342 13.19 -1.56 -10.26
CA PHE A 342 14.20 -2.60 -10.54
C PHE A 342 13.66 -3.78 -11.37
N GLY A 343 12.38 -3.87 -11.62
CA GLY A 343 11.70 -4.88 -12.44
C GLY A 343 11.29 -4.33 -13.74
#